data_90687b2ab6494d35ed984659f0dcf2e0
#
_entry.id   90687b2ab6494d35ed984659f0dcf2e0
#
_cell.length_a   1.000
_cell.length_b   1.000
_cell.length_c   1.000
_cell.angle_alpha   90.00
_cell.angle_beta   90.00
_cell.angle_gamma   90.00
#
_symmetry.space_group_name_H-M   'P 1'
#
loop_
_entity.id
_entity.type
_entity.pdbx_description
1 polymer ?
#
loop_
_entity_poly.entity_id
_entity_poly.type
_entity_poly.pdbx_seq_one_letter_code
_entity_poly.pdbx_strand_id
1 'polypeptide(L)'
;YAKKNWSSMMIFNCSKCLTLTPDYVNSATGLELHQFKWLESEELIGKIDEEWNWLVGEYEKNNSAKLVHFTEGGPYFKDYENSDYANEWFEMYKDTTKVKMGNKK
;
A
#
# COMPACT_ATOMS: atom_id res chain seq x y z
N TYR A 1 6.25 -15.17 -1.62
CA TYR A 1 5.82 -15.34 -2.99
C TYR A 1 6.24 -14.15 -3.86
N ALA A 2 6.19 -14.35 -5.17
CA ALA A 2 6.63 -13.35 -6.13
C ALA A 2 5.75 -12.10 -6.07
N LYS A 3 6.36 -10.93 -6.28
CA LYS A 3 5.69 -9.62 -6.29
C LYS A 3 5.01 -9.25 -4.96
N LYS A 4 5.53 -9.77 -3.86
CA LYS A 4 5.04 -9.43 -2.52
C LYS A 4 5.14 -7.92 -2.30
N ASN A 5 4.06 -7.30 -1.82
CA ASN A 5 3.94 -5.87 -1.54
C ASN A 5 3.97 -4.96 -2.79
N TRP A 6 4.02 -5.50 -3.99
CA TRP A 6 3.99 -4.66 -5.20
C TRP A 6 2.65 -3.95 -5.37
N SER A 7 1.55 -4.61 -4.98
CA SER A 7 0.19 -4.06 -5.13
C SER A 7 -0.20 -3.06 -4.05
N SER A 8 0.66 -2.76 -3.08
CA SER A 8 0.35 -1.79 -2.05
C SER A 8 0.41 -0.34 -2.55
N MET A 9 1.09 -0.09 -3.66
CA MET A 9 1.08 1.19 -4.35
C MET A 9 1.11 0.94 -5.85
N MET A 10 0.07 1.38 -6.55
CA MET A 10 -0.08 1.11 -7.99
C MET A 10 -0.54 2.35 -8.74
N ILE A 11 0.00 2.54 -9.94
CA ILE A 11 -0.46 3.55 -10.88
C ILE A 11 -0.85 2.82 -12.16
N PHE A 12 -2.09 3.00 -12.63
CA PHE A 12 -2.62 2.28 -13.78
C PHE A 12 -2.67 3.18 -15.01
N ASN A 13 -2.19 2.66 -16.14
CA ASN A 13 -2.56 3.20 -17.43
C ASN A 13 -3.89 2.55 -17.83
N CYS A 14 -4.99 3.20 -17.50
CA CYS A 14 -6.33 2.61 -17.61
C CYS A 14 -6.67 2.16 -19.03
N SER A 15 -6.17 2.86 -20.04
CA SER A 15 -6.43 2.49 -21.44
C SER A 15 -5.79 1.15 -21.83
N LYS A 16 -4.83 0.67 -21.05
CA LYS A 16 -4.12 -0.59 -21.28
C LYS A 16 -4.52 -1.69 -20.29
N CYS A 17 -5.43 -1.40 -19.37
CA CYS A 17 -5.85 -2.35 -18.33
C CYS A 17 -7.24 -2.90 -18.60
N LEU A 18 -7.58 -3.18 -19.86
CA LEU A 18 -8.93 -3.56 -20.28
C LEU A 18 -9.35 -4.96 -19.81
N THR A 19 -8.40 -5.82 -19.50
CA THR A 19 -8.68 -7.16 -18.95
C THR A 19 -9.24 -7.09 -17.54
N LEU A 20 -8.92 -6.03 -16.80
CA LEU A 20 -9.30 -5.89 -15.40
C LEU A 20 -10.75 -5.40 -15.29
N THR A 21 -11.67 -6.28 -15.65
CA THR A 21 -13.12 -6.05 -15.58
C THR A 21 -13.68 -6.55 -14.26
N PRO A 22 -14.90 -6.12 -13.87
CA PRO A 22 -15.55 -6.68 -12.67
C PRO A 22 -15.69 -8.20 -12.73
N ASP A 23 -16.05 -8.75 -13.90
CA ASP A 23 -16.18 -10.20 -14.06
C ASP A 23 -14.84 -10.91 -13.83
N TYR A 24 -13.75 -10.38 -14.40
CA TYR A 24 -12.43 -10.94 -14.18
C TYR A 24 -12.04 -10.90 -12.70
N VAL A 25 -12.24 -9.76 -12.05
CA VAL A 25 -11.89 -9.58 -10.63
C VAL A 25 -12.68 -10.55 -9.74
N ASN A 26 -13.95 -10.77 -10.08
CA ASN A 26 -14.82 -11.66 -9.30
C ASN A 26 -14.51 -13.14 -9.50
N SER A 27 -13.85 -13.51 -10.60
CA SER A 27 -13.56 -14.92 -10.92
C SER A 27 -12.10 -15.30 -10.75
N ALA A 28 -11.17 -14.32 -10.82
CA ALA A 28 -9.74 -14.60 -10.67
C ALA A 28 -9.39 -14.94 -9.21
N THR A 29 -8.30 -15.69 -9.03
CA THR A 29 -7.79 -15.93 -7.69
C THR A 29 -7.10 -14.68 -7.13
N GLY A 30 -7.00 -14.59 -5.82
CA GLY A 30 -6.27 -13.50 -5.19
C GLY A 30 -4.83 -13.42 -5.66
N LEU A 31 -4.19 -14.57 -5.85
CA LEU A 31 -2.80 -14.62 -6.33
C LEU A 31 -2.67 -14.09 -7.76
N GLU A 32 -3.60 -14.44 -8.64
CA GLU A 32 -3.62 -13.94 -10.01
C GLU A 32 -3.72 -12.41 -10.05
N LEU A 33 -4.60 -11.85 -9.23
CA LEU A 33 -4.74 -10.41 -9.11
C LEU A 33 -3.50 -9.76 -8.52
N HIS A 34 -2.98 -10.34 -7.46
CA HIS A 34 -1.86 -9.79 -6.70
C HIS A 34 -0.54 -9.81 -7.48
N GLN A 35 -0.37 -10.79 -8.36
CA GLN A 35 0.82 -10.94 -9.18
C GLN A 35 0.66 -10.37 -10.59
N PHE A 36 -0.43 -9.65 -10.85
CA PHE A 36 -0.70 -8.99 -12.13
C PHE A 36 -0.73 -9.96 -13.31
N LYS A 37 -1.31 -11.15 -13.10
CA LYS A 37 -1.40 -12.19 -14.15
C LYS A 37 -2.31 -11.80 -15.30
N TRP A 38 -3.11 -10.75 -15.13
CA TRP A 38 -3.99 -10.22 -16.15
C TRP A 38 -3.26 -9.36 -17.20
N LEU A 39 -1.97 -9.08 -16.99
CA LEU A 39 -1.14 -8.41 -17.99
C LEU A 39 -0.57 -9.42 -18.99
N GLU A 40 -0.43 -9.00 -20.24
CA GLU A 40 0.12 -9.83 -21.30
C GLU A 40 1.59 -10.19 -21.06
N SER A 41 2.34 -9.29 -20.44
CA SER A 41 3.77 -9.46 -20.19
C SER A 41 4.18 -8.70 -18.94
N GLU A 42 5.14 -9.26 -18.22
CA GLU A 42 5.71 -8.57 -17.05
C GLU A 42 6.50 -7.32 -17.44
N GLU A 43 6.91 -7.20 -18.68
CA GLU A 43 7.58 -6.00 -19.20
C GLU A 43 6.67 -4.77 -19.16
N LEU A 44 5.36 -4.96 -19.05
CA LEU A 44 4.39 -3.86 -18.93
C LEU A 44 4.34 -3.28 -17.53
N ILE A 45 4.99 -3.90 -16.57
CA ILE A 45 5.07 -3.41 -15.20
C ILE A 45 6.26 -2.48 -15.08
N GLY A 46 5.99 -1.19 -14.91
CA GLY A 46 7.02 -0.19 -14.64
C GLY A 46 7.38 -0.14 -13.17
N LYS A 47 8.42 0.59 -12.85
CA LYS A 47 8.91 0.74 -11.48
C LYS A 47 8.56 2.14 -10.95
N ILE A 48 8.06 2.19 -9.72
CA ILE A 48 7.89 3.43 -8.96
C ILE A 48 9.05 3.51 -7.97
N ASP A 49 9.52 4.74 -7.70
CA ASP A 49 10.54 4.96 -6.68
C ASP A 49 10.07 4.34 -5.35
N GLU A 50 10.94 3.60 -4.69
CA GLU A 50 10.62 2.87 -3.46
C GLU A 50 10.20 3.79 -2.32
N GLU A 51 10.53 5.08 -2.36
CA GLU A 51 10.08 6.06 -1.37
C GLU A 51 8.55 6.16 -1.32
N TRP A 52 7.87 5.81 -2.40
CA TRP A 52 6.40 5.79 -2.49
C TRP A 52 5.78 4.48 -2.00
N ASN A 53 6.60 3.52 -1.58
CA ASN A 53 6.13 2.26 -1.00
C ASN A 53 7.20 1.74 -0.04
N TRP A 54 7.48 2.54 0.97
CA TRP A 54 8.51 2.22 1.96
C TRP A 54 7.98 1.20 2.95
N LEU A 55 8.63 0.05 3.02
CA LEU A 55 8.10 -1.13 3.72
C LEU A 55 8.65 -1.20 5.14
N VAL A 56 7.82 -0.86 6.11
CA VAL A 56 8.14 -1.02 7.52
C VAL A 56 8.20 -2.49 7.86
N GLY A 57 9.28 -2.90 8.52
CA GLY A 57 9.53 -4.30 8.83
C GLY A 57 10.47 -4.97 7.83
N GLU A 58 10.63 -4.42 6.63
CA GLU A 58 11.54 -4.93 5.61
C GLU A 58 12.69 -3.97 5.30
N TYR A 59 12.42 -2.67 5.36
CA TYR A 59 13.41 -1.63 5.09
C TYR A 59 13.77 -0.88 6.37
N GLU A 60 14.99 -0.34 6.43
CA GLU A 60 15.40 0.55 7.51
C GLU A 60 14.65 1.88 7.40
N LYS A 61 14.53 2.60 8.51
CA LYS A 61 13.84 3.88 8.52
C LYS A 61 14.50 4.87 7.57
N ASN A 62 13.68 5.56 6.76
CA ASN A 62 14.12 6.57 5.79
C ASN A 62 13.27 7.83 5.95
N ASN A 63 13.92 8.93 6.31
CA ASN A 63 13.22 10.20 6.49
C ASN A 63 12.72 10.80 5.18
N SER A 64 13.15 10.28 4.03
CA SER A 64 12.69 10.69 2.71
C SER A 64 11.50 9.88 2.21
N ALA A 65 11.02 8.88 2.96
CA ALA A 65 9.87 8.08 2.57
C ALA A 65 8.64 8.98 2.39
N LYS A 66 7.92 8.76 1.28
CA LYS A 66 6.74 9.55 0.92
C LYS A 66 5.45 8.83 1.20
N LEU A 67 5.48 7.49 1.16
CA LEU A 67 4.37 6.64 1.54
C LEU A 67 4.93 5.45 2.30
N VAL A 68 4.42 5.24 3.50
CA VAL A 68 4.90 4.20 4.41
C VAL A 68 3.85 3.09 4.50
N HIS A 69 4.27 1.87 4.24
CA HIS A 69 3.42 0.68 4.31
C HIS A 69 3.84 -0.19 5.49
N PHE A 70 2.95 -0.33 6.47
CA PHE A 70 3.15 -1.20 7.62
C PHE A 70 2.85 -2.64 7.22
N THR A 71 3.89 -3.36 6.78
CA THR A 71 3.73 -4.68 6.14
C THR A 71 3.22 -5.77 7.08
N GLU A 72 3.56 -5.67 8.36
CA GLU A 72 3.22 -6.70 9.35
C GLU A 72 1.96 -6.35 10.14
N GLY A 73 1.76 -5.08 10.38
CA GLY A 73 0.61 -4.59 11.14
C GLY A 73 0.81 -3.15 11.54
N GLY A 74 -0.28 -2.41 11.66
CA GLY A 74 -0.22 -1.01 12.03
C GLY A 74 0.16 -0.80 13.49
N PRO A 75 0.66 0.41 13.83
CA PRO A 75 1.12 0.70 15.20
C PRO A 75 0.01 0.73 16.23
N TYR A 76 -1.25 0.70 15.82
CA TYR A 76 -2.40 0.55 16.72
C TYR A 76 -2.48 -0.85 17.34
N PHE A 77 -1.78 -1.84 16.80
CA PHE A 77 -1.62 -3.13 17.45
C PHE A 77 -0.48 -3.06 18.46
N LYS A 78 -0.68 -3.67 19.63
CA LYS A 78 0.29 -3.61 20.71
C LYS A 78 1.68 -4.08 20.29
N ASP A 79 1.76 -5.14 19.49
CA ASP A 79 3.04 -5.70 19.05
C ASP A 79 3.81 -4.78 18.12
N TYR A 80 3.16 -3.78 17.52
CA TYR A 80 3.77 -2.88 16.54
C TYR A 80 3.76 -1.42 16.98
N GLU A 81 3.41 -1.13 18.24
CA GLU A 81 3.29 0.24 18.74
C GLU A 81 4.60 1.02 18.74
N ASN A 82 5.73 0.32 18.71
CA ASN A 82 7.07 0.92 18.67
C ASN A 82 7.78 0.73 17.34
N SER A 83 7.06 0.36 16.29
CA SER A 83 7.63 0.20 14.96
C SER A 83 8.10 1.55 14.41
N ASP A 84 8.94 1.50 13.37
CA ASP A 84 9.33 2.70 12.65
C ASP A 84 8.09 3.45 12.16
N TYR A 85 8.13 4.76 12.19
CA TYR A 85 7.02 5.66 11.80
C TYR A 85 5.76 5.54 12.67
N ALA A 86 5.79 4.81 13.79
CA ALA A 86 4.65 4.72 14.68
C ALA A 86 4.25 6.09 15.23
N ASN A 87 5.23 6.91 15.62
CA ASN A 87 4.96 8.25 16.14
C ASN A 87 4.27 9.12 15.09
N GLU A 88 4.72 9.07 13.85
CA GLU A 88 4.14 9.80 12.75
C GLU A 88 2.70 9.35 12.49
N TRP A 89 2.44 8.04 12.58
CA TRP A 89 1.09 7.50 12.42
C TRP A 89 0.16 8.00 13.52
N PHE A 90 0.61 7.98 14.79
CA PHE A 90 -0.21 8.44 15.91
C PHE A 90 -0.47 9.94 15.86
N GLU A 91 0.50 10.73 15.39
CA GLU A 91 0.30 12.17 15.19
C GLU A 91 -0.78 12.44 14.14
N MET A 92 -0.74 11.71 13.02
CA MET A 92 -1.77 11.83 11.98
C MET A 92 -3.13 11.37 12.49
N TYR A 93 -3.17 10.32 13.29
CA TYR A 93 -4.41 9.82 13.91
C TYR A 93 -5.02 10.88 14.82
N LYS A 94 -4.20 11.52 15.66
CA LYS A 94 -4.65 12.59 16.54
C LYS A 94 -5.25 13.76 15.75
N ASP A 95 -4.53 14.22 14.74
CA ASP A 95 -4.95 15.35 13.92
C ASP A 95 -6.27 15.03 13.19
N THR A 96 -6.38 13.84 12.64
CA THR A 96 -7.58 13.40 11.93
C THR A 96 -8.77 13.31 12.87
N THR A 97 -8.58 12.75 14.06
CA THR A 97 -9.63 12.61 15.06
C THR A 97 -10.08 13.97 15.57
N LYS A 98 -9.14 14.88 15.80
CA LYS A 98 -9.43 16.24 16.25
C LYS A 98 -10.25 17.02 15.22
N VAL A 99 -9.88 16.95 13.96
CA VAL A 99 -10.64 17.61 12.87
C VAL A 99 -12.04 17.02 12.78
N LYS A 100 -12.18 15.70 12.83
CA LYS A 100 -13.46 15.01 12.78
C LYS A 100 -14.36 15.41 13.94
N MET A 101 -13.82 15.51 15.15
CA MET A 101 -14.57 15.94 16.32
C MET A 101 -15.00 17.40 16.21
N GLY A 102 -14.15 18.26 15.64
CA GLY A 102 -14.48 19.66 15.39
C GLY A 102 -15.68 19.82 14.47
N ASN A 103 -15.86 18.94 13.52
CA ASN A 103 -16.94 18.98 12.54
C ASN A 103 -18.29 18.51 13.10
N LYS A 104 -18.33 18.00 14.31
CA LYS A 104 -19.56 17.51 14.95
C LYS A 104 -20.32 18.59 15.74
N LYS A 105 -19.87 19.78 15.69
CA LYS A 105 -20.52 20.87 16.41
C LYS A 105 -21.90 21.21 15.86
#